data_efebbd43cb27091924f175767a913c23
#
_entry.id   efebbd43cb27091924f175767a913c23
#
_cell.length_a   1.000
_cell.length_b   1.000
_cell.length_c   1.000
_cell.angle_alpha   90.00
_cell.angle_beta   90.00
_cell.angle_gamma   90.00
#
_symmetry.space_group_name_H-M   'P 1'
#
loop_
_entity.id
_entity.type
_entity.pdbx_description
1 polymer ?
#
loop_
_entity_poly.entity_id
_entity_poly.type
_entity_poly.pdbx_seq_one_letter_code
_entity_poly.pdbx_strand_id
1 'polypeptide(L)'
;YLLHKKLELYPKQHAAIISMTKEEAERFNLQRGDTEGLVNEPLSIAGISCSVFISEDKEKVKLSWRSRGDFAVNEICSKYFNGGGHKNASGGEVFGGNINEILEQVRTILKNK
;
A
#
# COMPACT_ATOMS: atom_id res chain seq x y z
N TYR A 1 -1.86 12.80 -11.99
CA TYR A 1 -2.14 13.82 -10.95
C TYR A 1 -2.23 13.21 -9.56
N LEU A 2 -3.08 12.20 -9.40
CA LEU A 2 -3.29 11.52 -8.13
C LEU A 2 -1.99 10.95 -7.57
N LEU A 3 -1.23 10.29 -8.41
CA LEU A 3 0.03 9.68 -8.02
C LEU A 3 1.01 10.71 -7.45
N HIS A 4 1.14 11.85 -8.11
CA HIS A 4 2.05 12.91 -7.66
C HIS A 4 1.66 13.48 -6.30
N LYS A 5 0.37 13.55 -6.01
CA LYS A 5 -0.13 14.16 -4.77
C LYS A 5 -0.04 13.21 -3.57
N LYS A 6 -0.18 11.91 -3.80
CA LYS A 6 -0.32 10.94 -2.71
C LYS A 6 0.85 9.98 -2.58
N LEU A 7 1.83 10.09 -3.46
CA LEU A 7 2.98 9.19 -3.48
C LEU A 7 4.07 9.63 -2.52
N GLU A 8 4.51 8.69 -1.68
CA GLU A 8 5.69 8.87 -0.83
C GLU A 8 6.75 7.87 -1.30
N LEU A 9 7.95 8.37 -1.54
CA LEU A 9 9.06 7.53 -2.00
C LEU A 9 10.07 7.33 -0.88
N TYR A 10 10.54 6.09 -0.76
CA TYR A 10 11.58 5.70 0.20
C TYR A 10 12.71 5.02 -0.56
N PRO A 11 13.61 5.82 -1.19
CA PRO A 11 14.65 5.27 -2.08
C PRO A 11 15.58 4.27 -1.40
N LYS A 12 15.93 4.52 -0.14
CA LYS A 12 16.84 3.61 0.58
C LYS A 12 16.22 2.23 0.80
N GLN A 13 14.91 2.16 0.95
CA GLN A 13 14.19 0.91 1.14
C GLN A 13 13.65 0.36 -0.18
N HIS A 14 13.90 1.03 -1.30
CA HIS A 14 13.38 0.67 -2.62
C HIS A 14 11.86 0.52 -2.62
N ALA A 15 11.18 1.42 -1.91
CA ALA A 15 9.76 1.30 -1.66
C ALA A 15 9.00 2.60 -1.91
N ALA A 16 7.70 2.47 -2.16
CA ALA A 16 6.78 3.59 -2.32
C ALA A 16 5.48 3.30 -1.59
N ILE A 17 4.85 4.34 -1.08
CA ILE A 17 3.54 4.26 -0.44
C ILE A 17 2.60 5.25 -1.11
N ILE A 18 1.38 4.80 -1.40
CA ILE A 18 0.28 5.66 -1.82
C ILE A 18 -0.81 5.49 -0.78
N SER A 19 -1.30 6.59 -0.21
CA SER A 19 -2.37 6.52 0.78
C SER A 19 -3.52 7.44 0.43
N MET A 20 -4.75 7.02 0.74
CA MET A 20 -5.95 7.78 0.47
C MET A 20 -6.97 7.62 1.58
N THR A 21 -7.58 8.73 1.98
CA THR A 21 -8.74 8.68 2.84
C THR A 21 -9.96 8.29 2.00
N LYS A 22 -11.06 7.93 2.69
CA LYS A 22 -12.32 7.62 2.03
C LYS A 22 -12.80 8.80 1.17
N GLU A 23 -12.68 10.01 1.72
CA GLU A 23 -13.09 11.24 1.01
C GLU A 23 -12.27 11.45 -0.25
N GLU A 24 -10.96 11.21 -0.18
CA GLU A 24 -10.09 11.34 -1.35
C GLU A 24 -10.46 10.33 -2.43
N ALA A 25 -10.73 9.08 -2.03
CA ALA A 25 -11.13 8.05 -2.98
C ALA A 25 -12.43 8.41 -3.69
N GLU A 26 -13.40 8.96 -2.95
CA GLU A 26 -14.67 9.41 -3.52
C GLU A 26 -14.45 10.60 -4.45
N ARG A 27 -13.63 11.56 -4.05
CA ARG A 27 -13.33 12.75 -4.86
C ARG A 27 -12.74 12.39 -6.21
N PHE A 28 -11.85 11.41 -6.24
CA PHE A 28 -11.20 10.96 -7.47
C PHE A 28 -11.99 9.88 -8.20
N ASN A 29 -13.16 9.53 -7.69
CA ASN A 29 -14.06 8.55 -8.29
C ASN A 29 -13.35 7.22 -8.61
N LEU A 30 -12.62 6.70 -7.63
CA LEU A 30 -11.88 5.47 -7.80
C LEU A 30 -12.81 4.26 -7.90
N GLN A 31 -12.53 3.40 -8.86
CA GLN A 31 -13.21 2.14 -9.07
C GLN A 31 -12.33 0.99 -8.58
N ARG A 32 -12.92 -0.18 -8.38
CA ARG A 32 -12.19 -1.34 -7.89
C ARG A 32 -10.93 -1.65 -8.71
N GLY A 33 -11.01 -1.56 -10.04
CA GLY A 33 -9.88 -1.85 -10.92
C GLY A 33 -8.74 -0.84 -10.82
N ASP A 34 -9.03 0.37 -10.36
CA ASP A 34 -8.02 1.43 -10.27
C ASP A 34 -6.98 1.14 -9.20
N THR A 35 -7.36 0.42 -8.13
CA THR A 35 -6.44 0.04 -7.05
C THR A 35 -5.27 -0.78 -7.59
N GLU A 36 -5.56 -1.73 -8.46
CA GLU A 36 -4.53 -2.58 -9.05
C GLU A 36 -3.55 -1.77 -9.88
N GLY A 37 -4.07 -0.85 -10.69
CA GLY A 37 -3.23 0.05 -11.47
C GLY A 37 -2.37 0.95 -10.60
N LEU A 38 -2.98 1.55 -9.57
CA LEU A 38 -2.27 2.48 -8.68
C LEU A 38 -1.17 1.80 -7.87
N VAL A 39 -1.42 0.60 -7.35
CA VAL A 39 -0.40 -0.09 -6.53
C VAL A 39 0.77 -0.58 -7.38
N ASN A 40 0.54 -0.88 -8.65
CA ASN A 40 1.60 -1.34 -9.54
C ASN A 40 2.39 -0.19 -10.18
N GLU A 41 1.80 0.98 -10.29
CA GLU A 41 2.44 2.13 -10.97
C GLU A 41 3.82 2.47 -10.42
N PRO A 42 4.04 2.58 -9.09
CA PRO A 42 5.37 2.91 -8.58
C PRO A 42 6.45 1.91 -8.94
N LEU A 43 6.08 0.66 -9.25
CA LEU A 43 7.07 -0.36 -9.62
C LEU A 43 7.73 -0.07 -10.96
N SER A 44 7.17 0.84 -11.76
CA SER A 44 7.80 1.29 -13.01
C SER A 44 8.91 2.31 -12.78
N ILE A 45 9.00 2.86 -11.56
CA ILE A 45 10.04 3.83 -11.20
C ILE A 45 11.34 3.08 -10.95
N ALA A 46 12.43 3.56 -11.55
CA ALA A 46 13.74 2.94 -11.36
C ALA A 46 14.11 2.93 -9.86
N GLY A 47 14.54 1.77 -9.38
CA GLY A 47 14.96 1.61 -7.99
C GLY A 47 13.83 1.29 -7.02
N ILE A 48 12.58 1.23 -7.47
CA ILE A 48 11.44 0.88 -6.61
C ILE A 48 11.05 -0.57 -6.88
N SER A 49 11.12 -1.40 -5.86
CA SER A 49 10.77 -2.82 -5.93
C SER A 49 9.65 -3.24 -5.00
N CYS A 50 9.11 -2.30 -4.23
CA CYS A 50 7.98 -2.55 -3.34
C CYS A 50 7.03 -1.36 -3.37
N SER A 51 5.73 -1.63 -3.45
CA SER A 51 4.70 -0.61 -3.45
C SER A 51 3.56 -1.01 -2.53
N VAL A 52 3.04 -0.05 -1.77
CA VAL A 52 1.92 -0.26 -0.86
C VAL A 52 0.85 0.77 -1.16
N PHE A 53 -0.38 0.32 -1.35
CA PHE A 53 -1.53 1.21 -1.46
C PHE A 53 -2.38 1.05 -0.20
N ILE A 54 -2.60 2.14 0.50
CA ILE A 54 -3.40 2.16 1.74
C ILE A 54 -4.63 3.01 1.49
N SER A 55 -5.81 2.45 1.67
CA SER A 55 -7.05 3.19 1.45
C SER A 55 -8.02 2.98 2.62
N GLU A 56 -8.69 4.06 2.98
CA GLU A 56 -9.73 4.03 4.00
C GLU A 56 -11.07 3.74 3.33
N ASP A 57 -11.83 2.78 3.88
CA ASP A 57 -13.12 2.40 3.33
C ASP A 57 -14.08 2.09 4.47
N LYS A 58 -15.09 2.93 4.65
CA LYS A 58 -16.11 2.79 5.70
C LYS A 58 -15.46 2.59 7.08
N GLU A 59 -15.51 1.37 7.61
CA GLU A 59 -15.02 1.07 8.96
C GLU A 59 -13.68 0.34 8.97
N LYS A 60 -13.00 0.33 7.84
CA LYS A 60 -11.74 -0.41 7.72
C LYS A 60 -10.71 0.33 6.89
N VAL A 61 -9.46 -0.08 7.06
CA VAL A 61 -8.34 0.37 6.23
C VAL A 61 -7.90 -0.83 5.41
N LYS A 62 -7.85 -0.67 4.10
CA LYS A 62 -7.43 -1.73 3.18
C LYS A 62 -6.01 -1.46 2.72
N LEU A 63 -5.23 -2.54 2.62
CA LEU A 63 -3.85 -2.45 2.15
C LEU A 63 -3.67 -3.41 0.98
N SER A 64 -2.97 -2.92 -0.05
CA SER A 64 -2.54 -3.73 -1.18
C SER A 64 -1.04 -3.60 -1.27
N TRP A 65 -0.33 -4.72 -1.29
CA TRP A 65 1.12 -4.78 -1.31
C TRP A 65 1.59 -5.46 -2.58
N ARG A 66 2.60 -4.87 -3.21
CA ARG A 66 3.24 -5.46 -4.40
C ARG A 66 4.74 -5.35 -4.25
N SER A 67 5.45 -6.36 -4.73
CA SER A 67 6.92 -6.36 -4.68
C SER A 67 7.50 -7.14 -5.85
N ARG A 68 8.81 -7.02 -5.99
CA ARG A 68 9.60 -7.81 -6.94
C ARG A 68 10.69 -8.53 -6.14
N GLY A 69 11.16 -9.66 -6.68
CA GLY A 69 12.26 -10.37 -6.07
C GLY A 69 11.86 -11.11 -4.80
N ASP A 70 12.76 -11.09 -3.84
CA ASP A 70 12.62 -11.93 -2.65
C ASP A 70 11.87 -11.32 -1.48
N PHE A 71 11.43 -10.09 -1.60
CA PHE A 71 10.68 -9.45 -0.52
C PHE A 71 9.24 -9.96 -0.50
N ALA A 72 8.95 -10.84 0.44
CA ALA A 72 7.68 -11.55 0.52
C ALA A 72 6.62 -10.72 1.25
N VAL A 73 5.82 -9.96 0.50
CA VAL A 73 4.79 -9.11 1.07
C VAL A 73 3.62 -9.90 1.68
N ASN A 74 3.42 -11.14 1.25
CA ASN A 74 2.38 -11.99 1.83
C ASN A 74 2.63 -12.29 3.31
N GLU A 75 3.89 -12.40 3.70
CA GLU A 75 4.25 -12.62 5.10
C GLU A 75 3.90 -11.41 5.96
N ILE A 76 4.13 -10.21 5.42
CA ILE A 76 3.78 -8.96 6.10
C ILE A 76 2.26 -8.85 6.28
N CYS A 77 1.50 -9.10 5.23
CA CYS A 77 0.04 -9.01 5.29
C CYS A 77 -0.55 -10.04 6.26
N SER A 78 -0.01 -11.24 6.25
CA SER A 78 -0.45 -12.30 7.16
C SER A 78 -0.12 -11.97 8.62
N LYS A 79 1.05 -11.43 8.87
CA LYS A 79 1.52 -11.14 10.22
C LYS A 79 0.88 -9.90 10.84
N TYR A 80 0.71 -8.83 10.06
CA TYR A 80 0.34 -7.53 10.61
C TYR A 80 -1.05 -7.03 10.20
N PHE A 81 -1.60 -7.50 9.08
CA PHE A 81 -2.78 -6.87 8.49
C PHE A 81 -3.93 -7.85 8.21
N ASN A 82 -3.99 -8.95 8.91
CA ASN A 82 -5.08 -9.94 8.80
C ASN A 82 -5.34 -10.38 7.35
N GLY A 83 -4.29 -10.55 6.58
CA GLY A 83 -4.42 -10.83 5.17
C GLY A 83 -3.51 -11.94 4.68
N GLY A 84 -3.19 -11.86 3.40
CA GLY A 84 -2.35 -12.83 2.74
C GLY A 84 -2.41 -12.67 1.24
N GLY A 85 -1.93 -13.68 0.53
CA GLY A 85 -1.90 -13.68 -0.91
C GLY A 85 -0.64 -14.33 -1.43
N HIS A 86 -0.18 -13.85 -2.59
CA HIS A 86 1.05 -14.36 -3.20
C HIS A 86 2.26 -13.61 -2.67
N LYS A 87 3.43 -14.21 -2.81
CA LYS A 87 4.70 -13.64 -2.35
C LYS A 87 4.87 -12.17 -2.76
N ASN A 88 4.55 -11.85 -4.00
CA ASN A 88 4.77 -10.52 -4.56
C ASN A 88 3.48 -9.72 -4.80
N ALA A 89 2.32 -10.25 -4.38
CA ALA A 89 1.04 -9.59 -4.54
C ALA A 89 0.08 -10.06 -3.46
N SER A 90 -0.12 -9.24 -2.45
CA SER A 90 -0.98 -9.60 -1.32
C SER A 90 -1.73 -8.39 -0.80
N GLY A 91 -2.64 -8.62 0.13
CA GLY A 91 -3.43 -7.56 0.72
C GLY A 91 -3.86 -7.88 2.13
N GLY A 92 -4.41 -6.88 2.81
CA GLY A 92 -4.92 -7.04 4.14
C GLY A 92 -5.97 -5.97 4.46
N GLU A 93 -6.60 -6.13 5.62
CA GLU A 93 -7.62 -5.20 6.10
C GLU A 93 -7.48 -5.04 7.61
N VAL A 94 -7.69 -3.82 8.10
CA VAL A 94 -7.71 -3.54 9.55
C VAL A 94 -9.03 -2.86 9.86
N PHE A 95 -9.89 -3.53 10.60
CA PHE A 95 -11.18 -2.99 11.01
C PHE A 95 -11.01 -2.04 12.19
N GLY A 96 -11.72 -0.92 12.15
CA GLY A 96 -11.63 0.08 13.21
C GLY A 96 -10.30 0.81 13.26
N GLY A 97 -9.43 0.61 12.27
CA GLY A 97 -8.11 1.21 12.24
C GLY A 97 -8.15 2.68 11.83
N ASN A 98 -7.14 3.41 12.27
CA ASN A 98 -6.92 4.79 11.85
C ASN A 98 -5.88 4.79 10.74
N ILE A 99 -6.20 5.43 9.61
CA ILE A 99 -5.32 5.41 8.45
C ILE A 99 -3.93 5.98 8.76
N ASN A 100 -3.85 6.99 9.62
CA ASN A 100 -2.56 7.59 9.97
C ASN A 100 -1.69 6.64 10.81
N GLU A 101 -2.31 5.89 11.71
CA GLU A 101 -1.60 4.89 12.50
C GLU A 101 -1.10 3.74 11.64
N ILE A 102 -1.94 3.28 10.71
CA ILE A 102 -1.57 2.21 9.77
C ILE A 102 -0.44 2.68 8.87
N LEU A 103 -0.50 3.92 8.40
CA LEU A 103 0.54 4.50 7.56
C LEU A 103 1.89 4.53 8.29
N GLU A 104 1.90 4.92 9.57
CA GLU A 104 3.12 4.91 10.37
C GLU A 104 3.65 3.50 10.58
N GLN A 105 2.76 2.54 10.78
CA GLN A 105 3.14 1.13 10.92
C GLN A 105 3.81 0.63 9.63
N VAL A 106 3.25 0.96 8.48
CA VAL A 106 3.83 0.58 7.19
C VAL A 106 5.20 1.23 7.00
N ARG A 107 5.34 2.51 7.34
CA ARG A 107 6.63 3.20 7.26
C ARG A 107 7.69 2.49 8.11
N THR A 108 7.32 2.08 9.32
CA THR A 108 8.22 1.37 10.22
C THR A 108 8.63 0.02 9.64
N ILE A 109 7.67 -0.73 9.10
CA ILE A 109 7.95 -2.02 8.47
C ILE A 109 8.95 -1.84 7.32
N LEU A 110 8.74 -0.84 6.47
CA LEU A 110 9.62 -0.60 5.33
C LEU A 110 11.02 -0.17 5.76
N LYS A 111 11.14 0.61 6.82
CA LYS A 111 12.45 1.04 7.34
C LYS A 111 13.26 -0.13 7.89
N ASN A 112 12.59 -1.17 8.36
CA ASN A 112 13.24 -2.36 8.91
C ASN A 112 13.37 -3.49 7.87
N LYS A 113 13.08 -3.18 6.64
CA LYS A 113 13.13 -4.12 5.51
C LYS A 113 14.54 -4.67 5.26
#